data_14b95887393d38c0e06aa04fa370363c
#
_entry.id   14b95887393d38c0e06aa04fa370363c
#
_cell.length_a   1.000
_cell.length_b   1.000
_cell.length_c   1.000
_cell.angle_alpha   90.00
_cell.angle_beta   90.00
_cell.angle_gamma   90.00
#
_symmetry.space_group_name_H-M   'P 1'
#
loop_
_entity.id
_entity.type
_entity.pdbx_description
1 polymer ?
#
loop_
_entity_poly.entity_id
_entity_poly.type
_entity_poly.pdbx_seq_one_letter_code
_entity_poly.pdbx_strand_id
1 'polypeptide(L)'
;FMILLILARFITATAVDKMFKPLTEMGRKMNEASINNLEYIVYEQEDEVARLVRAYNLMVHDLYNSTKKLTQAERDKAWATMARQVAHEIKNPLTPIKLQIQRLIRMKKNGNPAWTERFDEISAEVLRQIDMLADTANEFSTFAKLYTEEPVEIDLDRLLKEEIDLFDSRDNIRFAYMGLEGATVMGPKPQLTRVFVNLINN
;
A
#
# COMPACT_ATOMS: atom_id res chain seq x y z
N PHE A 1 -48.45 -44.38 -21.61
CA PHE A 1 -48.41 -42.98 -22.09
C PHE A 1 -47.97 -42.03 -20.96
N MET A 2 -48.58 -42.06 -19.76
CA MET A 2 -48.24 -41.19 -18.63
C MET A 2 -46.77 -41.36 -18.16
N ILE A 3 -46.26 -42.57 -18.10
CA ILE A 3 -44.88 -42.86 -17.69
C ILE A 3 -43.88 -42.21 -18.68
N LEU A 4 -44.14 -42.30 -19.97
CA LEU A 4 -43.32 -41.67 -21.02
C LEU A 4 -43.28 -40.13 -20.90
N LEU A 5 -44.43 -39.52 -20.57
CA LEU A 5 -44.50 -38.08 -20.35
C LEU A 5 -43.70 -37.62 -19.10
N ILE A 6 -43.77 -38.39 -18.01
CA ILE A 6 -43.04 -38.12 -16.80
C ILE A 6 -41.53 -38.29 -17.06
N LEU A 7 -41.12 -39.34 -17.76
CA LEU A 7 -39.73 -39.58 -18.12
C LEU A 7 -39.18 -38.46 -19.04
N ALA A 8 -39.95 -38.07 -20.05
CA ALA A 8 -39.57 -36.97 -20.95
C ALA A 8 -39.40 -35.64 -20.18
N ARG A 9 -40.35 -35.34 -19.29
CA ARG A 9 -40.26 -34.15 -18.42
C ARG A 9 -39.05 -34.18 -17.48
N PHE A 10 -38.73 -35.32 -16.93
CA PHE A 10 -37.56 -35.50 -16.05
C PHE A 10 -36.25 -35.32 -16.82
N ILE A 11 -36.15 -35.90 -18.02
CA ILE A 11 -34.97 -35.77 -18.88
C ILE A 11 -34.78 -34.32 -19.34
N THR A 12 -35.84 -33.64 -19.75
CA THR A 12 -35.77 -32.23 -20.16
C THR A 12 -35.43 -31.32 -18.99
N ALA A 13 -35.99 -31.51 -17.82
CA ALA A 13 -35.68 -30.71 -16.64
C ALA A 13 -34.20 -30.87 -16.23
N THR A 14 -33.69 -32.10 -16.18
CA THR A 14 -32.28 -32.35 -15.86
C THR A 14 -31.31 -31.83 -16.91
N ALA A 15 -31.66 -31.91 -18.19
CA ALA A 15 -30.84 -31.36 -19.28
C ALA A 15 -30.81 -29.82 -19.24
N VAL A 16 -31.94 -29.18 -19.00
CA VAL A 16 -32.08 -27.73 -18.88
C VAL A 16 -31.27 -27.24 -17.68
N ASP A 17 -31.40 -27.85 -16.50
CA ASP A 17 -30.67 -27.46 -15.31
C ASP A 17 -29.15 -27.58 -15.52
N LYS A 18 -28.67 -28.65 -16.14
CA LYS A 18 -27.25 -28.84 -16.43
C LYS A 18 -26.66 -27.80 -17.38
N MET A 19 -27.45 -27.33 -18.36
CA MET A 19 -27.00 -26.30 -19.32
C MET A 19 -27.12 -24.88 -18.78
N PHE A 20 -28.20 -24.56 -18.06
CA PHE A 20 -28.46 -23.18 -17.64
C PHE A 20 -27.78 -22.80 -16.34
N LYS A 21 -27.59 -23.72 -15.41
CA LYS A 21 -26.93 -23.42 -14.12
C LYS A 21 -25.54 -22.79 -14.29
N PRO A 22 -24.61 -23.37 -15.11
CA PRO A 22 -23.30 -22.75 -15.34
C PRO A 22 -23.37 -21.38 -15.99
N LEU A 23 -24.30 -21.18 -16.96
CA LEU A 23 -24.50 -19.89 -17.64
C LEU A 23 -25.00 -18.82 -16.68
N THR A 24 -25.92 -19.18 -15.79
CA THR A 24 -26.43 -18.27 -14.74
C THR A 24 -25.32 -17.92 -13.74
N GLU A 25 -24.52 -18.89 -13.36
CA GLU A 25 -23.37 -18.68 -12.47
C GLU A 25 -22.31 -17.78 -13.13
N MET A 26 -22.00 -17.99 -14.40
CA MET A 26 -21.13 -17.08 -15.17
C MET A 26 -21.69 -15.66 -15.16
N GLY A 27 -22.99 -15.48 -15.47
CA GLY A 27 -23.63 -14.17 -15.47
C GLY A 27 -23.54 -13.48 -14.10
N ARG A 28 -23.78 -14.22 -13.03
CA ARG A 28 -23.66 -13.71 -11.67
C ARG A 28 -22.19 -13.32 -11.35
N LYS A 29 -21.23 -14.22 -11.59
CA LYS A 29 -19.81 -13.96 -11.34
C LYS A 29 -19.28 -12.80 -12.20
N MET A 30 -19.75 -12.65 -13.45
CA MET A 30 -19.39 -11.50 -14.28
C MET A 30 -19.96 -10.19 -13.72
N ASN A 31 -21.17 -10.21 -13.18
CA ASN A 31 -21.81 -9.00 -12.63
C ASN A 31 -21.23 -8.62 -11.25
N GLU A 32 -20.79 -9.60 -10.49
CA GLU A 32 -20.16 -9.43 -9.17
C GLU A 32 -18.63 -9.30 -9.28
N ALA A 33 -18.04 -9.48 -10.47
CA ALA A 33 -16.62 -9.41 -10.70
C ALA A 33 -16.09 -8.01 -10.36
N SER A 34 -15.34 -7.95 -9.29
CA SER A 34 -14.46 -6.83 -8.97
C SER A 34 -13.02 -7.32 -9.04
N ILE A 35 -12.09 -6.40 -9.16
CA ILE A 35 -10.65 -6.73 -9.22
C ILE A 35 -10.20 -7.62 -8.06
N ASN A 36 -10.89 -7.55 -6.92
CA ASN A 36 -10.56 -8.31 -5.71
C ASN A 36 -11.35 -9.63 -5.58
N ASN A 37 -12.29 -9.92 -6.48
CA ASN A 37 -13.14 -11.11 -6.41
C ASN A 37 -13.28 -11.77 -7.80
N LEU A 38 -12.14 -12.17 -8.35
CA LEU A 38 -12.08 -12.91 -9.61
C LEU A 38 -12.09 -14.41 -9.31
N GLU A 39 -13.20 -15.09 -9.57
CA GLU A 39 -13.36 -16.51 -9.29
C GLU A 39 -13.46 -17.32 -10.58
N TYR A 40 -12.74 -18.45 -10.60
CA TYR A 40 -12.89 -19.45 -11.65
C TYR A 40 -14.19 -20.24 -11.50
N ILE A 41 -14.68 -20.76 -12.62
CA ILE A 41 -15.82 -21.67 -12.64
C ILE A 41 -15.31 -23.06 -12.93
N VAL A 42 -15.69 -24.02 -12.09
CA VAL A 42 -15.39 -25.44 -12.29
C VAL A 42 -16.55 -26.07 -13.04
N TYR A 43 -16.25 -26.73 -14.18
CA TYR A 43 -17.22 -27.43 -15.00
C TYR A 43 -16.59 -28.71 -15.54
N GLU A 44 -17.19 -29.87 -15.23
CA GLU A 44 -16.60 -31.19 -15.46
C GLU A 44 -17.06 -31.86 -16.77
N GLN A 45 -18.00 -31.27 -17.49
CA GLN A 45 -18.53 -31.86 -18.72
C GLN A 45 -17.76 -31.35 -19.95
N GLU A 46 -17.74 -32.18 -21.02
CA GLU A 46 -17.09 -31.86 -22.29
C GLU A 46 -18.16 -31.55 -23.35
N ASP A 47 -18.76 -30.35 -23.26
CA ASP A 47 -19.80 -29.87 -24.17
C ASP A 47 -19.57 -28.41 -24.60
N GLU A 48 -20.56 -27.80 -25.27
CA GLU A 48 -20.48 -26.40 -25.70
C GLU A 48 -20.36 -25.43 -24.54
N VAL A 49 -20.94 -25.77 -23.39
CA VAL A 49 -20.84 -24.97 -22.16
C VAL A 49 -19.41 -25.00 -21.61
N ALA A 50 -18.72 -26.14 -21.69
CA ALA A 50 -17.31 -26.25 -21.32
C ALA A 50 -16.41 -25.28 -22.10
N ARG A 51 -16.71 -25.03 -23.38
CA ARG A 51 -15.96 -24.05 -24.18
C ARG A 51 -16.15 -22.63 -23.66
N LEU A 52 -17.38 -22.27 -23.29
CA LEU A 52 -17.70 -20.97 -22.71
C LEU A 52 -17.04 -20.77 -21.34
N VAL A 53 -17.08 -21.80 -20.49
CA VAL A 53 -16.42 -21.77 -19.17
C VAL A 53 -14.92 -21.63 -19.32
N ARG A 54 -14.29 -22.35 -20.25
CA ARG A 54 -12.85 -22.20 -20.52
C ARG A 54 -12.51 -20.78 -21.01
N ALA A 55 -13.31 -20.21 -21.92
CA ALA A 55 -13.11 -18.84 -22.39
C ALA A 55 -13.26 -17.81 -21.26
N TYR A 56 -14.26 -17.96 -20.40
CA TYR A 56 -14.44 -17.15 -19.19
C TYR A 56 -13.23 -17.24 -18.26
N ASN A 57 -12.79 -18.45 -17.93
CA ASN A 57 -11.65 -18.67 -17.04
C ASN A 57 -10.34 -18.10 -17.61
N LEU A 58 -10.15 -18.17 -18.94
CA LEU A 58 -9.04 -17.53 -19.61
C LEU A 58 -9.09 -16.01 -19.46
N MET A 59 -10.27 -15.42 -19.69
CA MET A 59 -10.47 -13.97 -19.50
C MET A 59 -10.18 -13.54 -18.05
N VAL A 60 -10.64 -14.29 -17.07
CA VAL A 60 -10.36 -14.05 -15.63
C VAL A 60 -8.85 -14.10 -15.38
N HIS A 61 -8.17 -15.11 -15.92
CA HIS A 61 -6.72 -15.25 -15.81
C HIS A 61 -5.97 -14.06 -16.43
N ASP A 62 -6.35 -13.65 -17.62
CA ASP A 62 -5.73 -12.52 -18.33
C ASP A 62 -5.97 -11.19 -17.61
N LEU A 63 -7.18 -11.00 -17.08
CA LEU A 63 -7.51 -9.83 -16.28
C LEU A 63 -6.69 -9.77 -14.99
N TYR A 64 -6.58 -10.89 -14.27
CA TYR A 64 -5.72 -10.99 -13.08
C TYR A 64 -4.26 -10.64 -13.39
N ASN A 65 -3.71 -11.22 -14.46
CA ASN A 65 -2.32 -10.96 -14.87
C ASN A 65 -2.12 -9.49 -15.30
N SER A 66 -3.09 -8.92 -16.01
CA SER A 66 -3.04 -7.53 -16.45
C SER A 66 -3.10 -6.58 -15.26
N THR A 67 -3.98 -6.83 -14.30
CA THR A 67 -4.08 -6.05 -13.07
C THR A 67 -2.79 -6.11 -12.26
N LYS A 68 -2.23 -7.32 -12.11
CA LYS A 68 -0.94 -7.50 -11.42
C LYS A 68 0.19 -6.72 -12.08
N LYS A 69 0.25 -6.73 -13.43
CA LYS A 69 1.25 -5.95 -14.19
C LYS A 69 1.05 -4.45 -14.01
N LEU A 70 -0.20 -3.97 -14.04
CA LEU A 70 -0.50 -2.55 -13.83
C LEU A 70 -0.10 -2.10 -12.43
N THR A 71 -0.48 -2.85 -11.39
CA THR A 71 -0.08 -2.56 -10.01
C THR A 71 1.44 -2.51 -9.86
N GLN A 72 2.16 -3.46 -10.50
CA GLN A 72 3.62 -3.44 -10.47
C GLN A 72 4.20 -2.22 -11.18
N ALA A 73 3.67 -1.87 -12.37
CA ALA A 73 4.14 -0.70 -13.11
C ALA A 73 3.86 0.62 -12.37
N GLU A 74 2.72 0.73 -11.69
CA GLU A 74 2.41 1.89 -10.83
C GLU A 74 3.39 1.99 -9.65
N ARG A 75 3.71 0.86 -9.01
CA ARG A 75 4.73 0.80 -7.95
C ARG A 75 6.09 1.25 -8.45
N ASP A 76 6.54 0.73 -9.59
CA ASP A 76 7.84 1.08 -10.18
C ASP A 76 7.90 2.57 -10.54
N LYS A 77 6.81 3.13 -11.04
CA LYS A 77 6.68 4.57 -11.32
C LYS A 77 6.73 5.41 -10.04
N ALA A 78 6.03 5.00 -9.00
CA ALA A 78 6.07 5.66 -7.69
C ALA A 78 7.49 5.63 -7.11
N TRP A 79 8.19 4.50 -7.17
CA TRP A 79 9.58 4.33 -6.76
C TRP A 79 10.53 5.26 -7.52
N ALA A 80 10.43 5.31 -8.85
CA ALA A 80 11.27 6.16 -9.67
C ALA A 80 11.06 7.66 -9.36
N THR A 81 9.82 8.05 -9.11
CA THR A 81 9.47 9.43 -8.74
C THR A 81 10.05 9.78 -7.37
N MET A 82 9.86 8.90 -6.39
CA MET A 82 10.36 9.10 -5.03
C MET A 82 11.90 9.14 -4.99
N ALA A 83 12.57 8.21 -5.68
CA ALA A 83 14.02 8.19 -5.75
C ALA A 83 14.60 9.51 -6.31
N ARG A 84 13.92 10.10 -7.31
CA ARG A 84 14.30 11.38 -7.86
C ARG A 84 14.11 12.52 -6.86
N GLN A 85 13.00 12.52 -6.13
CA GLN A 85 12.71 13.50 -5.09
C GLN A 85 13.75 13.42 -3.96
N VAL A 86 14.00 12.23 -3.44
CA VAL A 86 15.01 12.00 -2.38
C VAL A 86 16.40 12.45 -2.84
N ALA A 87 16.78 12.15 -4.08
CA ALA A 87 18.06 12.64 -4.61
C ALA A 87 18.15 14.18 -4.62
N HIS A 88 17.05 14.87 -4.92
CA HIS A 88 16.96 16.33 -4.83
C HIS A 88 17.05 16.82 -3.39
N GLU A 89 16.30 16.20 -2.48
CA GLU A 89 16.27 16.58 -1.06
C GLU A 89 17.61 16.30 -0.34
N ILE A 90 18.34 15.26 -0.75
CA ILE A 90 19.72 15.03 -0.30
C ILE A 90 20.68 16.06 -0.86
N LYS A 91 20.55 16.43 -2.13
CA LYS A 91 21.43 17.42 -2.78
C LYS A 91 21.30 18.82 -2.16
N ASN A 92 20.10 19.17 -1.71
CA ASN A 92 19.80 20.51 -1.16
C ASN A 92 20.66 20.85 0.07
N PRO A 93 20.79 20.03 1.13
CA PRO A 93 21.67 20.31 2.26
C PRO A 93 23.15 20.01 1.98
N LEU A 94 23.48 19.07 1.08
CA LEU A 94 24.86 18.75 0.75
C LEU A 94 25.62 19.95 0.13
N THR A 95 24.94 20.74 -0.71
CA THR A 95 25.56 21.91 -1.34
C THR A 95 25.97 22.97 -0.33
N PRO A 96 25.09 23.43 0.59
CA PRO A 96 25.50 24.35 1.67
C PRO A 96 26.59 23.76 2.58
N ILE A 97 26.48 22.50 3.00
CA ILE A 97 27.53 21.83 3.81
C ILE A 97 28.90 21.98 3.13
N LYS A 98 28.99 21.58 1.86
CA LYS A 98 30.22 21.68 1.08
C LYS A 98 30.78 23.11 1.05
N LEU A 99 29.91 24.09 0.76
CA LEU A 99 30.30 25.50 0.67
C LEU A 99 30.77 26.04 2.02
N GLN A 100 30.10 25.71 3.12
CA GLN A 100 30.47 26.15 4.45
C GLN A 100 31.82 25.56 4.88
N ILE A 101 32.06 24.27 4.65
CA ILE A 101 33.35 23.65 4.91
C ILE A 101 34.46 24.26 4.07
N GLN A 102 34.21 24.49 2.77
CA GLN A 102 35.19 25.16 1.90
C GLN A 102 35.50 26.58 2.37
N ARG A 103 34.52 27.32 2.91
CA ARG A 103 34.68 28.64 3.48
C ARG A 103 35.57 28.58 4.72
N LEU A 104 35.34 27.64 5.65
CA LEU A 104 36.18 27.44 6.82
C LEU A 104 37.65 27.14 6.47
N ILE A 105 37.85 26.22 5.51
CA ILE A 105 39.19 25.86 5.03
C ILE A 105 39.92 27.07 4.47
N ARG A 106 39.25 27.90 3.67
CA ARG A 106 39.81 29.12 3.07
C ARG A 106 40.16 30.16 4.13
N MET A 107 39.26 30.40 5.09
CA MET A 107 39.52 31.34 6.20
C MET A 107 40.72 30.93 7.02
N LYS A 108 40.83 29.64 7.38
CA LYS A 108 41.97 29.09 8.10
C LYS A 108 43.29 29.27 7.32
N LYS A 109 43.26 28.92 6.00
CA LYS A 109 44.47 29.02 5.14
C LYS A 109 44.94 30.44 4.97
N ASN A 110 44.04 31.41 4.95
CA ASN A 110 44.35 32.83 4.77
C ASN A 110 44.69 33.56 6.09
N GLY A 111 44.77 32.84 7.24
CA GLY A 111 45.03 33.42 8.54
C GLY A 111 43.99 34.43 9.01
N ASN A 112 42.74 34.33 8.56
CA ASN A 112 41.68 35.24 8.93
C ASN A 112 41.36 35.16 10.42
N PRO A 113 41.49 36.25 11.20
CA PRO A 113 41.28 36.20 12.66
C PRO A 113 39.85 35.83 13.04
N ALA A 114 38.87 36.08 12.21
CA ALA A 114 37.47 35.69 12.41
C ALA A 114 37.25 34.18 12.25
N TRP A 115 38.27 33.38 11.93
CA TRP A 115 38.11 31.93 11.73
C TRP A 115 37.56 31.24 12.97
N THR A 116 38.10 31.58 14.16
CA THR A 116 37.70 30.93 15.41
C THR A 116 36.24 31.22 15.78
N GLU A 117 35.82 32.48 15.66
CA GLU A 117 34.41 32.88 15.93
C GLU A 117 33.42 32.24 14.98
N ARG A 118 33.80 32.14 13.70
CA ARG A 118 32.95 31.57 12.66
C ARG A 118 32.94 30.05 12.65
N PHE A 119 33.89 29.40 13.27
CA PHE A 119 33.98 27.95 13.30
C PHE A 119 32.79 27.34 14.01
N ASP A 120 32.43 27.82 15.20
CA ASP A 120 31.30 27.27 15.96
C ASP A 120 29.96 27.52 15.27
N GLU A 121 29.75 28.72 14.73
CA GLU A 121 28.53 29.08 13.97
C GLU A 121 28.36 28.16 12.75
N ILE A 122 29.40 28.01 11.94
CA ILE A 122 29.36 27.23 10.71
C ILE A 122 29.25 25.73 11.02
N SER A 123 29.93 25.27 12.06
CA SER A 123 29.85 23.86 12.50
C SER A 123 28.42 23.50 12.96
N ALA A 124 27.80 24.38 13.76
CA ALA A 124 26.40 24.19 14.16
C ALA A 124 25.44 24.13 12.99
N GLU A 125 25.65 24.97 11.96
CA GLU A 125 24.84 24.94 10.73
C GLU A 125 25.05 23.64 9.94
N VAL A 126 26.31 23.20 9.81
CA VAL A 126 26.64 21.92 9.13
C VAL A 126 25.96 20.74 9.84
N LEU A 127 26.00 20.71 11.19
CA LEU A 127 25.34 19.67 11.96
C LEU A 127 23.82 19.66 11.73
N ARG A 128 23.16 20.82 11.74
CA ARG A 128 21.72 20.91 11.43
C ARG A 128 21.38 20.36 10.03
N GLN A 129 22.23 20.64 9.03
CA GLN A 129 22.03 20.10 7.68
C GLN A 129 22.25 18.60 7.60
N ILE A 130 23.14 18.04 8.45
CA ILE A 130 23.34 16.58 8.57
C ILE A 130 22.10 15.92 9.22
N ASP A 131 21.54 16.54 10.26
CA ASP A 131 20.33 16.03 10.91
C ASP A 131 19.15 15.97 9.92
N MET A 132 18.95 17.02 9.11
CA MET A 132 17.96 17.02 8.03
C MET A 132 18.19 15.90 7.01
N LEU A 133 19.45 15.58 6.68
CA LEU A 133 19.76 14.43 5.80
C LEU A 133 19.39 13.10 6.43
N ALA A 134 19.66 12.94 7.74
CA ALA A 134 19.30 11.74 8.48
C ALA A 134 17.77 11.55 8.51
N ASP A 135 17.01 12.62 8.73
CA ASP A 135 15.55 12.60 8.69
C ASP A 135 15.02 12.20 7.32
N THR A 136 15.52 12.81 6.25
CA THR A 136 15.15 12.45 4.86
C THR A 136 15.45 10.97 4.56
N ALA A 137 16.59 10.46 5.00
CA ALA A 137 16.96 9.06 4.82
C ALA A 137 16.04 8.11 5.59
N ASN A 138 15.63 8.47 6.82
CA ASN A 138 14.69 7.72 7.64
C ASN A 138 13.29 7.69 7.01
N GLU A 139 12.81 8.82 6.50
CA GLU A 139 11.53 8.90 5.79
C GLU A 139 11.53 8.00 4.55
N PHE A 140 12.60 8.04 3.75
CA PHE A 140 12.74 7.17 2.59
C PHE A 140 12.80 5.69 2.96
N SER A 141 13.56 5.33 4.00
CA SER A 141 13.63 3.96 4.50
C SER A 141 12.25 3.44 4.94
N THR A 142 11.47 4.30 5.59
CA THR A 142 10.12 3.97 6.02
C THR A 142 9.17 3.81 4.84
N PHE A 143 9.29 4.68 3.82
CA PHE A 143 8.53 4.53 2.58
C PHE A 143 8.88 3.23 1.85
N ALA A 144 10.16 2.85 1.80
CA ALA A 144 10.60 1.59 1.19
C ALA A 144 9.92 0.36 1.82
N LYS A 145 9.70 0.38 3.13
CA LYS A 145 9.02 -0.70 3.87
C LYS A 145 7.51 -0.78 3.59
N LEU A 146 6.87 0.32 3.14
CA LEU A 146 5.43 0.34 2.85
C LEU A 146 4.96 -0.75 1.86
N TYR A 147 5.84 -1.20 0.98
CA TYR A 147 5.50 -2.15 -0.09
C TYR A 147 5.91 -3.60 0.19
N THR A 148 6.55 -3.87 1.34
CA THR A 148 7.09 -5.21 1.67
C THR A 148 6.28 -5.94 2.73
N GLU A 149 5.37 -5.26 3.42
CA GLU A 149 4.61 -5.84 4.51
C GLU A 149 3.30 -6.45 3.99
N GLU A 150 3.04 -7.69 4.40
CA GLU A 150 1.79 -8.39 4.09
C GLU A 150 0.64 -7.83 4.94
N PRO A 151 -0.55 -7.67 4.34
CA PRO A 151 -1.72 -7.25 5.08
C PRO A 151 -2.13 -8.33 6.09
N VAL A 152 -2.37 -7.91 7.32
CA VAL A 152 -2.90 -8.75 8.42
C VAL A 152 -4.24 -8.20 8.89
N GLU A 153 -5.04 -9.04 9.52
CA GLU A 153 -6.27 -8.57 10.18
C GLU A 153 -5.92 -7.77 11.44
N ILE A 154 -6.45 -6.55 11.52
CA ILE A 154 -6.13 -5.58 12.56
C ILE A 154 -7.43 -5.13 13.21
N ASP A 155 -7.50 -5.25 14.52
CA ASP A 155 -8.53 -4.63 15.35
C ASP A 155 -8.20 -3.14 15.49
N LEU A 156 -9.01 -2.29 14.83
CA LEU A 156 -8.81 -0.83 14.81
C LEU A 156 -9.07 -0.19 16.16
N ASP A 157 -10.04 -0.71 16.91
CA ASP A 157 -10.39 -0.18 18.24
C ASP A 157 -9.21 -0.35 19.20
N ARG A 158 -8.64 -1.54 19.20
CA ARG A 158 -7.46 -1.85 20.00
C ARG A 158 -6.23 -1.05 19.57
N LEU A 159 -5.97 -0.95 18.26
CA LEU A 159 -4.84 -0.21 17.74
C LEU A 159 -4.91 1.27 18.12
N LEU A 160 -6.08 1.90 17.96
CA LEU A 160 -6.26 3.31 18.30
C LEU A 160 -6.12 3.59 19.80
N LYS A 161 -6.62 2.68 20.65
CA LYS A 161 -6.43 2.80 22.12
C LYS A 161 -4.94 2.71 22.47
N GLU A 162 -4.22 1.71 21.94
CA GLU A 162 -2.78 1.55 22.15
C GLU A 162 -2.00 2.81 21.77
N GLU A 163 -2.35 3.45 20.64
CA GLU A 163 -1.67 4.68 20.18
C GLU A 163 -2.05 5.90 21.02
N ILE A 164 -3.31 6.08 21.38
CA ILE A 164 -3.77 7.21 22.22
C ILE A 164 -3.11 7.16 23.60
N ASP A 165 -3.01 5.98 24.21
CA ASP A 165 -2.38 5.80 25.52
C ASP A 165 -0.91 6.27 25.56
N LEU A 166 -0.18 6.15 24.41
CA LEU A 166 1.17 6.67 24.28
C LEU A 166 1.26 8.21 24.32
N PHE A 167 0.17 8.90 23.98
CA PHE A 167 0.09 10.37 23.97
C PHE A 167 -0.60 10.96 25.19
N ASP A 168 -1.26 10.15 26.02
CA ASP A 168 -2.03 10.62 27.20
C ASP A 168 -1.15 11.25 28.30
N SER A 169 0.18 11.06 28.22
CA SER A 169 1.15 11.69 29.13
C SER A 169 1.48 13.16 28.81
N ARG A 170 0.86 13.77 27.80
CA ARG A 170 1.06 15.18 27.44
C ARG A 170 0.16 16.09 28.27
N ASP A 171 0.75 16.92 29.13
CA ASP A 171 0.05 17.76 30.14
C ASP A 171 -1.02 18.72 29.61
N ASN A 172 -1.11 18.97 28.29
CA ASN A 172 -1.99 19.99 27.71
C ASN A 172 -3.06 19.44 26.75
N ILE A 173 -3.15 18.13 26.55
CA ILE A 173 -4.08 17.53 25.60
C ILE A 173 -4.90 16.45 26.30
N ARG A 174 -6.23 16.47 26.13
CA ARG A 174 -7.12 15.40 26.57
C ARG A 174 -7.68 14.68 25.36
N PHE A 175 -7.52 13.38 25.34
CA PHE A 175 -8.10 12.53 24.31
C PHE A 175 -9.46 12.02 24.78
N ALA A 176 -10.47 12.15 23.91
CA ALA A 176 -11.76 11.49 24.08
C ALA A 176 -11.93 10.52 22.92
N TYR A 177 -12.04 9.24 23.22
CA TYR A 177 -12.17 8.18 22.23
C TYR A 177 -13.56 7.53 22.31
N MET A 178 -14.25 7.48 21.18
CA MET A 178 -15.50 6.74 21.01
C MET A 178 -15.31 5.78 19.84
N GLY A 179 -14.97 4.53 20.15
CA GLY A 179 -14.73 3.47 19.16
C GLY A 179 -15.92 2.54 18.97
N LEU A 180 -15.85 1.74 17.93
CA LEU A 180 -16.75 0.63 17.66
C LEU A 180 -16.02 -0.67 17.95
N GLU A 181 -16.42 -1.41 18.98
CA GLU A 181 -15.83 -2.71 19.32
C GLU A 181 -15.95 -3.70 18.15
N GLY A 182 -14.87 -4.42 17.85
CA GLY A 182 -14.82 -5.44 16.80
C GLY A 182 -14.68 -4.87 15.38
N ALA A 183 -14.35 -3.59 15.23
CA ALA A 183 -14.02 -3.03 13.91
C ALA A 183 -12.66 -3.54 13.44
N THR A 184 -12.65 -4.47 12.47
CA THR A 184 -11.43 -5.04 11.89
C THR A 184 -11.20 -4.56 10.47
N VAL A 185 -9.92 -4.49 10.07
CA VAL A 185 -9.49 -4.16 8.71
C VAL A 185 -8.30 -5.03 8.30
N MET A 186 -8.25 -5.40 7.04
CA MET A 186 -7.06 -6.05 6.45
C MET A 186 -6.07 -4.98 6.00
N GLY A 187 -4.86 -4.98 6.57
CA GLY A 187 -3.85 -4.01 6.21
C GLY A 187 -2.50 -4.26 6.89
N PRO A 188 -1.45 -3.55 6.49
CA PRO A 188 -0.15 -3.62 7.17
C PRO A 188 -0.20 -2.78 8.46
N LYS A 189 -0.12 -3.45 9.62
CA LYS A 189 -0.23 -2.82 10.95
C LYS A 189 0.68 -1.61 11.13
N PRO A 190 1.99 -1.66 10.78
CA PRO A 190 2.91 -0.52 10.99
C PRO A 190 2.51 0.73 10.19
N GLN A 191 1.89 0.55 9.03
CA GLN A 191 1.44 1.69 8.20
C GLN A 191 0.23 2.38 8.82
N LEU A 192 -0.75 1.59 9.29
CA LEU A 192 -1.93 2.13 9.98
C LEU A 192 -1.54 2.84 11.28
N THR A 193 -0.67 2.22 12.09
CA THR A 193 -0.07 2.87 13.27
C THR A 193 0.51 4.24 12.91
N ARG A 194 1.34 4.32 11.85
CA ARG A 194 1.94 5.60 11.43
C ARG A 194 0.93 6.64 11.00
N VAL A 195 -0.13 6.23 10.28
CA VAL A 195 -1.22 7.15 9.91
C VAL A 195 -1.85 7.75 11.16
N PHE A 196 -2.19 6.93 12.14
CA PHE A 196 -2.83 7.40 13.37
C PHE A 196 -1.89 8.27 14.21
N VAL A 197 -0.62 7.86 14.38
CA VAL A 197 0.40 8.68 15.05
C VAL A 197 0.55 10.05 14.40
N ASN A 198 0.59 10.12 13.07
CA ASN A 198 0.68 11.38 12.34
C ASN A 198 -0.57 12.25 12.53
N LEU A 199 -1.76 11.65 12.52
CA LEU A 199 -3.01 12.37 12.75
C LEU A 199 -3.13 12.90 14.19
N ILE A 200 -2.65 12.14 15.17
CA ILE A 200 -2.64 12.54 16.59
C ILE A 200 -1.62 13.65 16.85
N ASN A 201 -0.50 13.65 16.12
CA ASN A 201 0.57 14.65 16.28
C ASN A 201 0.30 15.99 15.57
N ASN A 202 -0.60 16.03 14.59
CA ASN A 202 -0.97 17.26 13.87
C ASN A 202 -2.04 18.06 14.62
#